data_504ecf863b189eaed63b17bc60ee7dab
#
_entry.id   504ecf863b189eaed63b17bc60ee7dab
#
_cell.length_a   1.000
_cell.length_b   1.000
_cell.length_c   1.000
_cell.angle_alpha   90.00
_cell.angle_beta   90.00
_cell.angle_gamma   90.00
#
_symmetry.space_group_name_H-M   'P 1'
#
loop_
_entity.id
_entity.type
_entity.pdbx_description
1 polymer ?
#
loop_
_entity_poly.entity_id
_entity_poly.type
_entity_poly.pdbx_seq_one_letter_code
_entity_poly.pdbx_strand_id
1 'polypeptide(L)'
;MADTEVLLEEVIDDHGRIRVVEVGPYRFLEFGEEIEQSCVFTRDPAWLEYDYNRAMLLGALCHAQPRRALFLGLGAGTLTQACLKWLPLEAVEALELRPDVPRLARQHLGLGNDPRLSIRIGDAMELLEAASATDLIFVDLYTDVGPSSAHLAWRFLEDCQAKLNPGGWLVINQWSATDGKPLGAALLRGLFRHHYWECPVVEGNVILLVPASLEQSLDEAGTRRRVRDLAARAGFDLEPYLDTLRAAT
;
A
#
# COMPACT_ATOMS: atom_id res chain seq x y z
N MET A 1 -8.31 -10.90 -29.96
CA MET A 1 -7.56 -9.71 -30.41
C MET A 1 -6.94 -9.15 -29.14
N ALA A 2 -5.64 -8.85 -29.14
CA ALA A 2 -5.05 -8.14 -27.99
C ALA A 2 -5.72 -6.78 -27.91
N ASP A 3 -6.13 -6.36 -26.70
CA ASP A 3 -6.68 -5.04 -26.47
C ASP A 3 -5.60 -4.01 -26.82
N THR A 4 -5.99 -2.96 -27.55
CA THR A 4 -5.06 -1.91 -27.96
C THR A 4 -4.90 -0.92 -26.82
N GLU A 5 -3.65 -0.60 -26.50
CA GLU A 5 -3.35 0.47 -25.54
C GLU A 5 -3.77 1.83 -26.09
N VAL A 6 -4.41 2.62 -25.25
CA VAL A 6 -4.83 4.00 -25.55
C VAL A 6 -4.22 4.93 -24.51
N LEU A 7 -3.37 5.86 -24.93
CA LEU A 7 -2.86 6.92 -24.06
C LEU A 7 -3.99 7.90 -23.75
N LEU A 8 -4.33 8.06 -22.47
CA LEU A 8 -5.35 9.01 -22.01
C LEU A 8 -4.76 10.38 -21.67
N GLU A 9 -3.64 10.39 -20.96
CA GLU A 9 -2.90 11.62 -20.61
C GLU A 9 -1.43 11.31 -20.33
N GLU A 10 -0.57 12.26 -20.69
CA GLU A 10 0.86 12.25 -20.35
C GLU A 10 1.25 13.61 -19.76
N VAL A 11 2.02 13.59 -18.67
CA VAL A 11 2.58 14.78 -18.00
C VAL A 11 4.04 14.54 -17.70
N ILE A 12 4.81 15.62 -17.68
CA ILE A 12 6.20 15.61 -17.23
C ILE A 12 6.32 16.61 -16.08
N ASP A 13 6.78 16.12 -14.94
CA ASP A 13 7.09 16.94 -13.77
C ASP A 13 8.58 16.82 -13.39
N ASP A 14 8.97 17.39 -12.24
CA ASP A 14 10.37 17.37 -11.75
C ASP A 14 10.90 15.96 -11.46
N HIS A 15 10.02 14.97 -11.35
CA HIS A 15 10.33 13.55 -11.10
C HIS A 15 10.23 12.67 -12.36
N GLY A 16 10.06 13.28 -13.52
CA GLY A 16 10.00 12.58 -14.79
C GLY A 16 8.56 12.44 -15.34
N ARG A 17 8.41 11.50 -16.28
CA ARG A 17 7.15 11.29 -16.99
C ARG A 17 6.13 10.51 -16.15
N ILE A 18 4.85 10.90 -16.28
CA ILE A 18 3.69 10.15 -15.81
C ILE A 18 2.79 9.92 -17.02
N ARG A 19 2.33 8.69 -17.21
CA ARG A 19 1.33 8.34 -18.22
C ARG A 19 0.12 7.70 -17.56
N VAL A 20 -1.04 7.95 -18.13
CA VAL A 20 -2.25 7.17 -17.87
C VAL A 20 -2.67 6.52 -19.16
N VAL A 21 -2.70 5.19 -19.18
CA VAL A 21 -3.09 4.41 -20.35
C VAL A 21 -4.30 3.53 -20.04
N GLU A 22 -5.05 3.18 -21.08
CA GLU A 22 -6.20 2.27 -20.99
C GLU A 22 -5.96 1.05 -21.87
N VAL A 23 -6.18 -0.14 -21.31
CA VAL A 23 -6.12 -1.41 -22.01
C VAL A 23 -7.33 -2.24 -21.60
N GLY A 24 -8.27 -2.40 -22.50
CA GLY A 24 -9.52 -3.09 -22.23
C GLY A 24 -10.29 -2.46 -21.06
N PRO A 25 -10.63 -3.22 -20.01
CA PRO A 25 -11.36 -2.70 -18.85
C PRO A 25 -10.45 -2.12 -17.75
N TYR A 26 -9.15 -1.98 -18.00
CA TYR A 26 -8.16 -1.53 -17.04
C TYR A 26 -7.53 -0.21 -17.45
N ARG A 27 -7.15 0.58 -16.45
CA ARG A 27 -6.32 1.77 -16.62
C ARG A 27 -5.09 1.64 -15.74
N PHE A 28 -3.97 2.10 -16.27
CA PHE A 28 -2.67 2.01 -15.65
C PHE A 28 -2.10 3.40 -15.41
N LEU A 29 -1.47 3.58 -14.26
CA LEU A 29 -0.59 4.68 -13.97
C LEU A 29 0.84 4.20 -14.18
N GLU A 30 1.61 4.87 -15.02
CA GLU A 30 2.97 4.52 -15.36
C GLU A 30 3.92 5.66 -15.09
N PHE A 31 5.15 5.33 -14.67
CA PHE A 31 6.24 6.28 -14.50
C PHE A 31 7.40 5.97 -15.45
N GLY A 32 8.17 7.01 -15.79
CA GLY A 32 9.37 6.87 -16.61
C GLY A 32 9.11 6.25 -17.99
N GLU A 33 9.85 5.20 -18.32
CA GLU A 33 9.70 4.45 -19.58
C GLU A 33 8.74 3.26 -19.40
N GLU A 34 7.45 3.56 -19.21
CA GLU A 34 6.35 2.57 -19.18
C GLU A 34 6.45 1.60 -18.00
N ILE A 35 6.98 2.07 -16.84
CA ILE A 35 6.97 1.27 -15.62
C ILE A 35 5.63 1.42 -14.93
N GLU A 36 4.87 0.34 -14.92
CA GLU A 36 3.57 0.27 -14.30
C GLU A 36 3.65 0.44 -12.78
N GLN A 37 2.93 1.44 -12.26
CA GLN A 37 2.86 1.74 -10.83
C GLN A 37 1.54 1.29 -10.21
N SER A 38 0.46 1.33 -10.97
CA SER A 38 -0.86 0.98 -10.46
C SER A 38 -1.77 0.53 -11.59
N CYS A 39 -2.63 -0.45 -11.28
CA CYS A 39 -3.70 -0.94 -12.13
C CYS A 39 -5.06 -0.65 -11.49
N VAL A 40 -5.99 -0.14 -12.29
CA VAL A 40 -7.36 0.15 -11.88
C VAL A 40 -8.35 -0.57 -12.78
N PHE A 41 -9.24 -1.36 -12.20
CA PHE A 41 -10.40 -1.88 -12.90
C PHE A 41 -11.46 -0.79 -13.00
N THR A 42 -11.77 -0.34 -14.22
CA THR A 42 -12.59 0.87 -14.46
C THR A 42 -14.01 0.78 -13.92
N ARG A 43 -14.55 -0.45 -13.77
CA ARG A 43 -15.91 -0.67 -13.25
C ARG A 43 -16.00 -0.67 -11.72
N ASP A 44 -14.88 -0.92 -11.04
CA ASP A 44 -14.74 -0.86 -9.57
C ASP A 44 -13.33 -0.40 -9.21
N PRO A 45 -13.06 0.90 -9.04
CA PRO A 45 -11.73 1.41 -8.69
C PRO A 45 -11.19 0.96 -7.32
N ALA A 46 -12.03 0.32 -6.49
CA ALA A 46 -11.62 -0.31 -5.23
C ALA A 46 -11.31 -1.81 -5.38
N TRP A 47 -11.44 -2.36 -6.60
CA TRP A 47 -11.03 -3.72 -6.90
C TRP A 47 -9.50 -3.81 -6.93
N LEU A 48 -8.95 -4.76 -6.17
CA LEU A 48 -7.51 -4.98 -6.09
C LEU A 48 -7.11 -6.06 -7.09
N GLU A 49 -6.54 -5.66 -8.21
CA GLU A 49 -6.08 -6.59 -9.25
C GLU A 49 -4.80 -7.31 -8.81
N TYR A 50 -3.83 -6.57 -8.27
CA TYR A 50 -2.54 -7.11 -7.87
C TYR A 50 -2.56 -7.78 -6.51
N ASP A 51 -1.82 -8.86 -6.39
CA ASP A 51 -1.68 -9.66 -5.17
C ASP A 51 -1.00 -8.86 -4.05
N TYR A 52 -0.02 -7.98 -4.39
CA TYR A 52 0.61 -7.14 -3.37
C TYR A 52 -0.40 -6.20 -2.69
N ASN A 53 -1.34 -5.62 -3.43
CA ASN A 53 -2.39 -4.78 -2.87
C ASN A 53 -3.34 -5.58 -1.95
N ARG A 54 -3.67 -6.81 -2.34
CA ARG A 54 -4.48 -7.73 -1.53
C ARG A 54 -3.75 -8.11 -0.24
N ALA A 55 -2.46 -8.41 -0.32
CA ALA A 55 -1.64 -8.70 0.85
C ALA A 55 -1.46 -7.48 1.76
N MET A 56 -1.39 -6.25 1.21
CA MET A 56 -1.42 -5.02 2.00
C MET A 56 -2.77 -4.83 2.70
N LEU A 57 -3.88 -5.10 2.04
CA LEU A 57 -5.20 -5.06 2.67
C LEU A 57 -5.34 -6.12 3.76
N LEU A 58 -4.76 -7.32 3.58
CA LEU A 58 -4.66 -8.31 4.67
C LEU A 58 -3.96 -7.72 5.90
N GLY A 59 -2.87 -6.97 5.72
CA GLY A 59 -2.17 -6.27 6.81
C GLY A 59 -3.10 -5.35 7.60
N ALA A 60 -4.00 -4.64 6.93
CA ALA A 60 -5.01 -3.83 7.60
C ALA A 60 -6.00 -4.64 8.44
N LEU A 61 -6.31 -5.87 8.01
CA LEU A 61 -7.20 -6.77 8.73
C LEU A 61 -6.55 -7.42 9.97
N CYS A 62 -5.25 -7.25 10.18
CA CYS A 62 -4.60 -7.61 11.45
C CYS A 62 -5.07 -6.72 12.60
N HIS A 63 -5.49 -5.47 12.33
CA HIS A 63 -6.15 -4.61 13.30
C HIS A 63 -7.64 -4.94 13.42
N ALA A 64 -8.16 -4.99 14.64
CA ALA A 64 -9.55 -5.41 14.87
C ALA A 64 -10.58 -4.39 14.35
N GLN A 65 -10.36 -3.10 14.57
CA GLN A 65 -11.26 -2.00 14.19
C GLN A 65 -10.45 -0.72 13.92
N PRO A 66 -9.72 -0.62 12.78
CA PRO A 66 -8.95 0.57 12.47
C PRO A 66 -9.88 1.75 12.18
N ARG A 67 -9.57 2.91 12.75
CA ARG A 67 -10.33 4.16 12.55
C ARG A 67 -9.55 5.17 11.70
N ARG A 68 -8.24 5.10 11.75
CA ARG A 68 -7.36 6.04 11.06
C ARG A 68 -6.30 5.29 10.26
N ALA A 69 -6.03 5.75 9.06
CA ALA A 69 -4.97 5.20 8.21
C ALA A 69 -4.13 6.31 7.59
N LEU A 70 -2.84 6.06 7.46
CA LEU A 70 -1.87 6.90 6.76
C LEU A 70 -1.28 6.09 5.59
N PHE A 71 -1.36 6.65 4.40
CA PHE A 71 -0.74 6.09 3.20
C PHE A 71 0.48 6.93 2.82
N LEU A 72 1.63 6.31 2.77
CA LEU A 72 2.86 6.90 2.26
C LEU A 72 3.04 6.40 0.83
N GLY A 73 2.73 7.29 -0.12
CA GLY A 73 2.44 6.96 -1.51
C GLY A 73 0.94 6.78 -1.75
N LEU A 74 0.45 7.30 -2.88
CA LEU A 74 -0.96 7.21 -3.27
C LEU A 74 -1.15 6.34 -4.53
N GLY A 75 -0.29 6.55 -5.55
CA GLY A 75 -0.49 5.95 -6.86
C GLY A 75 -1.86 6.28 -7.44
N ALA A 76 -2.53 5.30 -8.02
CA ALA A 76 -3.91 5.46 -8.49
C ALA A 76 -4.96 5.58 -7.36
N GLY A 77 -4.56 5.36 -6.11
CA GLY A 77 -5.45 5.37 -4.96
C GLY A 77 -6.29 4.11 -4.79
N THR A 78 -5.98 3.03 -5.50
CA THR A 78 -6.76 1.78 -5.50
C THR A 78 -6.82 1.15 -4.10
N LEU A 79 -5.66 0.98 -3.44
CA LEU A 79 -5.61 0.45 -2.07
C LEU A 79 -6.31 1.38 -1.08
N THR A 80 -6.12 2.70 -1.22
CA THR A 80 -6.77 3.71 -0.38
C THR A 80 -8.30 3.62 -0.49
N GLN A 81 -8.82 3.49 -1.71
CA GLN A 81 -10.26 3.33 -1.96
C GLN A 81 -10.80 2.00 -1.43
N ALA A 82 -10.04 0.91 -1.59
CA ALA A 82 -10.40 -0.39 -1.01
C ALA A 82 -10.50 -0.31 0.52
N CYS A 83 -9.53 0.32 1.18
CA CYS A 83 -9.57 0.53 2.63
C CYS A 83 -10.76 1.40 3.06
N LEU A 84 -11.04 2.51 2.37
CA LEU A 84 -12.20 3.36 2.63
C LEU A 84 -13.55 2.64 2.43
N LYS A 85 -13.61 1.73 1.46
CA LYS A 85 -14.82 0.96 1.14
C LYS A 85 -15.08 -0.16 2.14
N TRP A 86 -14.04 -0.84 2.61
CA TRP A 86 -14.17 -2.10 3.33
C TRP A 86 -13.87 -2.02 4.82
N LEU A 87 -13.11 -1.01 5.28
CA LEU A 87 -12.71 -0.86 6.67
C LEU A 87 -13.52 0.26 7.35
N PRO A 88 -13.69 0.21 8.68
CA PRO A 88 -14.45 1.23 9.43
C PRO A 88 -13.63 2.51 9.66
N LEU A 89 -12.91 2.97 8.64
CA LEU A 89 -12.06 4.16 8.74
C LEU A 89 -12.90 5.43 8.82
N GLU A 90 -12.53 6.30 9.74
CA GLU A 90 -13.12 7.63 9.96
C GLU A 90 -12.27 8.75 9.37
N ALA A 91 -10.95 8.55 9.26
CA ALA A 91 -10.02 9.47 8.64
C ALA A 91 -8.88 8.73 7.95
N VAL A 92 -8.56 9.18 6.76
CA VAL A 92 -7.46 8.67 5.93
C VAL A 92 -6.64 9.85 5.46
N GLU A 93 -5.34 9.78 5.65
CA GLU A 93 -4.39 10.73 5.10
C GLU A 93 -3.47 10.01 4.10
N ALA A 94 -3.20 10.62 2.95
CA ALA A 94 -2.21 10.17 1.99
C ALA A 94 -1.14 11.23 1.80
N LEU A 95 0.13 10.83 1.85
CA LEU A 95 1.27 11.68 1.52
C LEU A 95 1.78 11.26 0.15
N GLU A 96 1.70 12.16 -0.82
CA GLU A 96 2.07 11.89 -2.22
C GLU A 96 3.09 12.92 -2.68
N LEU A 97 4.20 12.44 -3.25
CA LEU A 97 5.30 13.30 -3.68
C LEU A 97 4.91 14.19 -4.87
N ARG A 98 4.18 13.61 -5.84
CA ARG A 98 3.94 14.19 -7.15
C ARG A 98 2.53 14.79 -7.24
N PRO A 99 2.38 16.12 -7.39
CA PRO A 99 1.05 16.77 -7.39
C PRO A 99 0.15 16.29 -8.55
N ASP A 100 0.73 15.87 -9.66
CA ASP A 100 -0.02 15.36 -10.81
C ASP A 100 -0.62 13.97 -10.56
N VAL A 101 -0.05 13.15 -9.68
CA VAL A 101 -0.57 11.81 -9.38
C VAL A 101 -2.01 11.86 -8.85
N PRO A 102 -2.36 12.58 -7.77
CA PRO A 102 -3.75 12.64 -7.31
C PRO A 102 -4.68 13.37 -8.28
N ARG A 103 -4.18 14.30 -9.09
CA ARG A 103 -4.97 14.94 -10.15
C ARG A 103 -5.38 13.93 -11.22
N LEU A 104 -4.41 13.18 -11.75
CA LEU A 104 -4.63 12.13 -12.75
C LEU A 104 -5.48 11.00 -12.20
N ALA A 105 -5.25 10.61 -10.93
CA ALA A 105 -6.05 9.59 -10.27
C ALA A 105 -7.54 9.98 -10.19
N ARG A 106 -7.86 11.24 -9.88
CA ARG A 106 -9.24 11.72 -9.88
C ARG A 106 -9.83 11.83 -11.28
N GLN A 107 -9.03 12.29 -12.24
CA GLN A 107 -9.51 12.55 -13.60
C GLN A 107 -9.73 11.27 -14.40
N HIS A 108 -8.83 10.29 -14.26
CA HIS A 108 -8.79 9.12 -15.13
C HIS A 108 -8.90 7.78 -14.40
N LEU A 109 -8.49 7.68 -13.13
CA LEU A 109 -8.32 6.41 -12.43
C LEU A 109 -9.41 6.17 -11.37
N GLY A 110 -10.46 7.01 -11.36
CA GLY A 110 -11.64 6.82 -10.54
C GLY A 110 -11.44 7.09 -9.04
N LEU A 111 -10.37 7.81 -8.65
CA LEU A 111 -10.19 8.24 -7.26
C LEU A 111 -11.31 9.23 -6.88
N GLY A 112 -12.19 8.78 -5.99
CA GLY A 112 -13.35 9.54 -5.54
C GLY A 112 -13.01 10.69 -4.60
N ASN A 113 -14.00 11.57 -4.38
CA ASN A 113 -13.93 12.63 -3.38
C ASN A 113 -14.58 12.16 -2.06
N ASP A 114 -13.93 11.20 -1.39
CA ASP A 114 -14.39 10.75 -0.08
C ASP A 114 -14.02 11.82 0.97
N PRO A 115 -14.97 12.33 1.78
CA PRO A 115 -14.69 13.37 2.78
C PRO A 115 -13.74 12.91 3.89
N ARG A 116 -13.52 11.62 4.04
CA ARG A 116 -12.57 11.05 5.00
C ARG A 116 -11.13 11.09 4.50
N LEU A 117 -10.92 11.27 3.16
CA LEU A 117 -9.59 11.28 2.54
C LEU A 117 -9.02 12.69 2.44
N SER A 118 -7.89 12.92 3.08
CA SER A 118 -7.04 14.09 2.85
C SER A 118 -5.76 13.67 2.13
N ILE A 119 -5.32 14.47 1.16
CA ILE A 119 -4.08 14.24 0.42
C ILE A 119 -3.18 15.45 0.63
N ARG A 120 -1.95 15.20 1.09
CA ARG A 120 -0.90 16.21 1.22
C ARG A 120 0.20 15.93 0.22
N ILE A 121 0.60 16.98 -0.49
CA ILE A 121 1.68 16.89 -1.48
C ILE A 121 3.02 17.21 -0.82
N GLY A 122 3.99 16.33 -1.01
CA GLY A 122 5.37 16.47 -0.55
C GLY A 122 6.03 15.15 -0.22
N ASP A 123 7.31 15.21 0.13
CA ASP A 123 8.09 14.03 0.54
C ASP A 123 7.53 13.44 1.86
N ALA A 124 7.21 12.16 1.83
CA ALA A 124 6.69 11.43 2.98
C ALA A 124 7.68 11.46 4.17
N MET A 125 9.00 11.46 3.90
CA MET A 125 10.01 11.54 4.95
C MET A 125 9.98 12.89 5.70
N GLU A 126 9.62 13.97 5.00
CA GLU A 126 9.50 15.31 5.60
C GLU A 126 8.14 15.52 6.26
N LEU A 127 7.07 15.00 5.62
CA LEU A 127 5.70 15.25 6.07
C LEU A 127 5.26 14.35 7.23
N LEU A 128 5.93 13.21 7.45
CA LEU A 128 5.57 12.22 8.46
C LEU A 128 5.54 12.82 9.88
N GLU A 129 6.47 13.71 10.20
CA GLU A 129 6.53 14.34 11.54
C GLU A 129 5.21 15.04 11.90
N ALA A 130 4.62 15.74 10.94
CA ALA A 130 3.36 16.47 11.12
C ALA A 130 2.10 15.59 10.97
N ALA A 131 2.23 14.32 10.58
CA ALA A 131 1.11 13.42 10.49
C ALA A 131 0.58 13.02 11.87
N SER A 132 -0.73 12.84 11.97
CA SER A 132 -1.37 12.38 13.21
C SER A 132 -1.06 10.91 13.51
N ALA A 133 -1.06 10.54 14.81
CA ALA A 133 -1.03 9.14 15.20
C ALA A 133 -2.21 8.37 14.59
N THR A 134 -1.96 7.13 14.17
CA THR A 134 -2.90 6.36 13.35
C THR A 134 -2.87 4.88 13.68
N ASP A 135 -3.88 4.14 13.26
CA ASP A 135 -3.99 2.69 13.52
C ASP A 135 -3.28 1.87 12.44
N LEU A 136 -3.23 2.41 11.22
CA LEU A 136 -2.60 1.76 10.08
C LEU A 136 -1.68 2.73 9.36
N ILE A 137 -0.48 2.26 9.02
CA ILE A 137 0.43 2.95 8.10
C ILE A 137 0.77 2.01 6.95
N PHE A 138 0.59 2.49 5.72
CA PHE A 138 1.00 1.80 4.51
C PHE A 138 2.21 2.50 3.91
N VAL A 139 3.29 1.76 3.65
CA VAL A 139 4.48 2.26 2.97
C VAL A 139 4.53 1.64 1.58
N ASP A 140 4.24 2.45 0.57
CA ASP A 140 4.21 2.05 -0.85
C ASP A 140 4.85 3.17 -1.69
N LEU A 141 6.13 3.43 -1.44
CA LEU A 141 6.90 4.53 -2.02
C LEU A 141 7.81 4.00 -3.15
N TYR A 142 7.34 4.12 -4.37
CA TYR A 142 8.05 3.67 -5.56
C TYR A 142 8.36 4.83 -6.50
N THR A 143 9.46 4.67 -7.23
CA THR A 143 9.92 5.59 -8.30
C THR A 143 9.94 4.83 -9.62
N ASP A 144 10.35 5.50 -10.68
CA ASP A 144 10.59 4.91 -12.01
C ASP A 144 11.73 3.87 -12.06
N VAL A 145 12.52 3.74 -10.99
CA VAL A 145 13.64 2.79 -10.90
C VAL A 145 13.47 1.75 -9.79
N GLY A 146 12.37 1.80 -9.04
CA GLY A 146 12.09 0.85 -7.96
C GLY A 146 11.74 1.49 -6.62
N PRO A 147 11.88 0.74 -5.51
CA PRO A 147 11.58 1.25 -4.18
C PRO A 147 12.38 2.51 -3.85
N SER A 148 11.72 3.50 -3.28
CA SER A 148 12.38 4.70 -2.75
C SER A 148 13.42 4.34 -1.68
N SER A 149 14.44 5.16 -1.52
CA SER A 149 15.43 5.02 -0.44
C SER A 149 14.79 5.02 0.96
N ALA A 150 13.60 5.58 1.12
CA ALA A 150 12.81 5.56 2.35
C ALA A 150 12.53 4.15 2.86
N HIS A 151 12.33 3.16 1.96
CA HIS A 151 12.10 1.76 2.33
C HIS A 151 13.23 1.10 3.14
N LEU A 152 14.43 1.67 3.09
CA LEU A 152 15.60 1.20 3.84
C LEU A 152 16.19 2.29 4.74
N ALA A 153 15.50 3.41 4.91
CA ALA A 153 15.89 4.46 5.82
C ALA A 153 15.47 4.09 7.25
N TRP A 154 16.40 3.58 8.05
CA TRP A 154 16.16 3.12 9.43
C TRP A 154 15.32 4.10 10.23
N ARG A 155 15.75 5.36 10.28
CA ARG A 155 15.09 6.42 11.06
C ARG A 155 13.65 6.64 10.62
N PHE A 156 13.40 6.65 9.30
CA PHE A 156 12.06 6.85 8.76
C PHE A 156 11.11 5.70 9.15
N LEU A 157 11.59 4.46 9.09
CA LEU A 157 10.79 3.30 9.47
C LEU A 157 10.53 3.25 10.99
N GLU A 158 11.50 3.67 11.83
CA GLU A 158 11.27 3.87 13.26
C GLU A 158 10.21 4.94 13.52
N ASP A 159 10.30 6.07 12.83
CA ASP A 159 9.35 7.16 12.96
C ASP A 159 7.94 6.73 12.48
N CYS A 160 7.84 5.92 11.42
CA CYS A 160 6.57 5.30 11.00
C CYS A 160 6.01 4.42 12.14
N GLN A 161 6.81 3.51 12.71
CA GLN A 161 6.33 2.66 13.79
C GLN A 161 5.94 3.46 15.04
N ALA A 162 6.67 4.52 15.37
CA ALA A 162 6.37 5.41 16.50
C ALA A 162 5.08 6.23 16.30
N LYS A 163 4.59 6.40 15.07
CA LYS A 163 3.31 7.07 14.77
C LYS A 163 2.10 6.16 14.93
N LEU A 164 2.29 4.87 15.12
CA LEU A 164 1.18 3.93 15.34
C LEU A 164 0.55 4.11 16.72
N ASN A 165 -0.76 4.08 16.77
CA ASN A 165 -1.52 3.89 18.00
C ASN A 165 -1.23 2.50 18.59
N PRO A 166 -1.44 2.28 19.90
CA PRO A 166 -1.39 0.95 20.48
C PRO A 166 -2.30 -0.04 19.72
N GLY A 167 -1.76 -1.18 19.34
CA GLY A 167 -2.47 -2.18 18.52
C GLY A 167 -2.41 -1.92 17.02
N GLY A 168 -1.78 -0.82 16.58
CA GLY A 168 -1.64 -0.47 15.17
C GLY A 168 -0.69 -1.36 14.39
N TRP A 169 -0.72 -1.23 13.06
CA TRP A 169 0.10 -2.01 12.13
C TRP A 169 0.75 -1.13 11.07
N LEU A 170 2.06 -1.35 10.87
CA LEU A 170 2.80 -0.82 9.74
C LEU A 170 2.87 -1.89 8.65
N VAL A 171 2.40 -1.57 7.46
CA VAL A 171 2.33 -2.46 6.30
C VAL A 171 3.27 -1.92 5.24
N ILE A 172 4.32 -2.66 4.90
CA ILE A 172 5.36 -2.19 3.97
C ILE A 172 5.35 -3.07 2.72
N ASN A 173 5.20 -2.46 1.56
CA ASN A 173 5.42 -3.12 0.27
C ASN A 173 6.90 -3.07 -0.08
N GLN A 174 7.62 -4.20 -0.02
CA GLN A 174 9.05 -4.29 -0.32
C GLN A 174 9.31 -5.24 -1.47
N TRP A 175 10.31 -4.93 -2.30
CA TRP A 175 10.75 -5.88 -3.32
C TRP A 175 11.40 -7.11 -2.70
N SER A 176 11.23 -8.25 -3.38
CA SER A 176 11.90 -9.49 -3.07
C SER A 176 13.33 -9.46 -3.61
N ALA A 177 14.28 -9.90 -2.81
CA ALA A 177 15.63 -10.24 -3.27
C ALA A 177 15.62 -11.60 -3.98
N THR A 178 16.72 -11.96 -4.61
CA THR A 178 16.85 -13.22 -5.36
C THR A 178 16.68 -14.49 -4.52
N ASP A 179 16.82 -14.38 -3.21
CA ASP A 179 16.60 -15.47 -2.25
C ASP A 179 15.15 -15.54 -1.71
N GLY A 180 14.26 -14.71 -2.25
CA GLY A 180 12.84 -14.65 -1.86
C GLY A 180 12.59 -13.94 -0.52
N LYS A 181 13.60 -13.28 0.05
CA LYS A 181 13.45 -12.42 1.24
C LYS A 181 13.19 -10.97 0.83
N PRO A 182 12.66 -10.13 1.72
CA PRO A 182 12.52 -8.72 1.43
C PRO A 182 13.89 -8.07 1.19
N LEU A 183 13.97 -7.17 0.23
CA LEU A 183 15.18 -6.38 0.00
C LEU A 183 15.57 -5.66 1.29
N GLY A 184 16.85 -5.75 1.70
CA GLY A 184 17.29 -5.20 2.99
C GLY A 184 16.88 -6.02 4.21
N ALA A 185 16.58 -7.32 4.06
CA ALA A 185 16.12 -8.20 5.14
C ALA A 185 16.96 -8.13 6.43
N ALA A 186 18.28 -8.00 6.33
CA ALA A 186 19.14 -7.89 7.50
C ALA A 186 18.89 -6.60 8.30
N LEU A 187 18.71 -5.48 7.62
CA LEU A 187 18.36 -4.19 8.22
C LEU A 187 16.98 -4.27 8.87
N LEU A 188 15.99 -4.78 8.14
CA LEU A 188 14.60 -4.90 8.62
C LEU A 188 14.49 -5.79 9.87
N ARG A 189 15.22 -6.92 9.88
CA ARG A 189 15.30 -7.79 11.06
C ARG A 189 15.96 -7.09 12.27
N GLY A 190 17.03 -6.33 12.03
CA GLY A 190 17.67 -5.55 13.09
C GLY A 190 16.73 -4.49 13.66
N LEU A 191 16.08 -3.73 12.78
CA LEU A 191 15.16 -2.66 13.13
C LEU A 191 13.96 -3.17 13.93
N PHE A 192 13.24 -4.15 13.39
CA PHE A 192 12.02 -4.68 14.00
C PHE A 192 12.28 -5.88 14.93
N ARG A 193 13.55 -6.17 15.27
CA ARG A 193 13.97 -7.23 16.21
C ARG A 193 13.37 -8.60 15.90
N HIS A 194 13.29 -8.97 14.59
CA HIS A 194 12.62 -10.18 14.09
C HIS A 194 11.12 -10.28 14.44
N HIS A 195 10.49 -9.21 14.92
CA HIS A 195 9.10 -9.20 15.34
C HIS A 195 8.20 -8.57 14.26
N TYR A 196 8.07 -9.26 13.14
CA TYR A 196 7.19 -8.94 12.04
C TYR A 196 6.88 -10.20 11.21
N TRP A 197 5.91 -10.10 10.32
CA TRP A 197 5.53 -11.18 9.41
C TRP A 197 5.79 -10.77 7.97
N GLU A 198 6.11 -11.76 7.14
CA GLU A 198 6.36 -11.62 5.71
C GLU A 198 5.27 -12.33 4.93
N CYS A 199 4.71 -11.68 3.91
CA CYS A 199 3.79 -12.25 2.94
C CYS A 199 4.40 -12.08 1.54
N PRO A 200 5.06 -13.10 0.99
CA PRO A 200 5.55 -13.06 -0.39
C PRO A 200 4.39 -13.14 -1.37
N VAL A 201 4.46 -12.40 -2.47
CA VAL A 201 3.46 -12.38 -3.54
C VAL A 201 4.10 -12.62 -4.91
N VAL A 202 3.27 -12.94 -5.90
CA VAL A 202 3.73 -13.39 -7.23
C VAL A 202 4.43 -12.31 -8.04
N GLU A 203 4.11 -11.04 -7.83
CA GLU A 203 4.73 -9.91 -8.54
C GLU A 203 6.19 -9.65 -8.12
N GLY A 204 6.72 -10.44 -7.20
CA GLY A 204 8.09 -10.27 -6.71
C GLY A 204 8.21 -9.28 -5.56
N ASN A 205 7.11 -9.02 -4.87
CA ASN A 205 7.09 -8.24 -3.65
C ASN A 205 6.98 -9.14 -2.41
N VAL A 206 7.40 -8.62 -1.27
CA VAL A 206 7.17 -9.20 0.06
C VAL A 206 6.51 -8.12 0.91
N ILE A 207 5.28 -8.37 1.34
CA ILE A 207 4.57 -7.45 2.22
C ILE A 207 4.95 -7.74 3.65
N LEU A 208 5.42 -6.72 4.36
CA LEU A 208 5.80 -6.81 5.76
C LEU A 208 4.67 -6.30 6.64
N LEU A 209 4.33 -7.08 7.65
CA LEU A 209 3.34 -6.72 8.66
C LEU A 209 4.05 -6.52 9.99
N VAL A 210 4.24 -5.27 10.39
CA VAL A 210 4.99 -4.89 11.58
C VAL A 210 4.03 -4.33 12.64
N PRO A 211 3.94 -4.92 13.83
CA PRO A 211 3.08 -4.41 14.89
C PRO A 211 3.66 -3.14 15.54
N ALA A 212 2.80 -2.37 16.18
CA ALA A 212 3.20 -1.14 16.89
C ALA A 212 4.19 -1.41 18.04
N SER A 213 4.16 -2.59 18.65
CA SER A 213 5.05 -2.93 19.76
C SER A 213 5.49 -4.40 19.72
N LEU A 214 6.58 -4.71 20.42
CA LEU A 214 7.12 -6.08 20.51
C LEU A 214 6.23 -7.03 21.34
N GLU A 215 5.36 -6.51 22.16
CA GLU A 215 4.42 -7.30 22.98
C GLU A 215 3.15 -7.67 22.19
N GLN A 216 2.90 -6.99 21.06
CA GLN A 216 1.73 -7.24 20.24
C GLN A 216 1.94 -8.48 19.38
N SER A 217 1.05 -9.43 19.46
CA SER A 217 1.03 -10.63 18.63
C SER A 217 -0.05 -10.53 17.55
N LEU A 218 0.12 -11.32 16.49
CA LEU A 218 -0.90 -11.49 15.47
C LEU A 218 -2.04 -12.36 16.04
N ASP A 219 -3.25 -11.80 16.14
CA ASP A 219 -4.47 -12.58 16.37
C ASP A 219 -4.88 -13.28 15.07
N GLU A 220 -4.25 -14.40 14.77
CA GLU A 220 -4.49 -15.15 13.53
C GLU A 220 -5.96 -15.57 13.40
N ALA A 221 -6.57 -16.06 14.48
CA ALA A 221 -7.97 -16.50 14.45
C ALA A 221 -8.93 -15.34 14.21
N GLY A 222 -8.71 -14.20 14.84
CA GLY A 222 -9.50 -12.98 14.61
C GLY A 222 -9.27 -12.41 13.22
N THR A 223 -8.04 -12.40 12.72
CA THR A 223 -7.72 -11.96 11.36
C THR A 223 -8.41 -12.84 10.33
N ARG A 224 -8.38 -14.16 10.49
CA ARG A 224 -9.04 -15.11 9.60
C ARG A 224 -10.57 -14.92 9.56
N ARG A 225 -11.19 -14.60 10.69
CA ARG A 225 -12.63 -14.25 10.70
C ARG A 225 -12.90 -12.98 9.88
N ARG A 226 -12.10 -11.91 10.09
CA ARG A 226 -12.24 -10.64 9.34
C ARG A 226 -11.98 -10.82 7.84
N VAL A 227 -11.03 -11.68 7.47
CA VAL A 227 -10.75 -12.06 6.07
C VAL A 227 -11.98 -12.71 5.43
N ARG A 228 -12.60 -13.70 6.08
CA ARG A 228 -13.81 -14.37 5.58
C ARG A 228 -15.00 -13.41 5.46
N ASP A 229 -15.19 -12.55 6.46
CA ASP A 229 -16.25 -11.55 6.45
C ASP A 229 -16.06 -10.52 5.32
N LEU A 230 -14.80 -10.19 5.00
CA LEU A 230 -14.49 -9.32 3.87
C LEU A 230 -14.71 -10.05 2.54
N ALA A 231 -14.22 -11.27 2.37
CA ALA A 231 -14.34 -12.04 1.14
C ALA A 231 -15.80 -12.19 0.69
N ALA A 232 -16.71 -12.40 1.64
CA ALA A 232 -18.15 -12.48 1.35
C ALA A 232 -18.76 -11.20 0.74
N ARG A 233 -18.08 -10.04 0.86
CA ARG A 233 -18.55 -8.73 0.39
C ARG A 233 -17.72 -8.17 -0.76
N ALA A 234 -16.43 -8.46 -0.78
CA ALA A 234 -15.46 -7.84 -1.69
C ALA A 234 -15.35 -8.56 -3.04
N GLY A 235 -15.72 -9.84 -3.10
CA GLY A 235 -15.63 -10.65 -4.32
C GLY A 235 -14.23 -11.20 -4.61
N PHE A 236 -13.26 -11.01 -3.69
CA PHE A 236 -11.93 -11.63 -3.73
C PHE A 236 -11.57 -12.22 -2.36
N ASP A 237 -10.71 -13.24 -2.38
CA ASP A 237 -10.28 -13.96 -1.17
C ASP A 237 -8.88 -13.50 -0.74
N LEU A 238 -8.70 -13.35 0.57
CA LEU A 238 -7.41 -13.03 1.19
C LEU A 238 -6.83 -14.18 2.03
N GLU A 239 -7.55 -15.31 2.16
CA GLU A 239 -7.04 -16.49 2.90
C GLU A 239 -5.71 -17.01 2.34
N PRO A 240 -5.50 -17.09 1.00
CA PRO A 240 -4.22 -17.53 0.47
C PRO A 240 -3.02 -16.72 0.96
N TYR A 241 -3.17 -15.41 1.11
CA TYR A 241 -2.10 -14.54 1.65
C TYR A 241 -1.90 -14.75 3.14
N LEU A 242 -2.97 -14.97 3.90
CA LEU A 242 -2.88 -15.29 5.33
C LEU A 242 -2.18 -16.64 5.56
N ASP A 243 -2.43 -17.63 4.70
CA ASP A 243 -1.81 -18.96 4.78
C ASP A 243 -0.32 -18.94 4.40
N THR A 244 0.13 -17.95 3.63
CA THR A 244 1.55 -17.74 3.26
C THR A 244 2.32 -16.88 4.25
N LEU A 245 1.64 -16.26 5.24
CA LEU A 245 2.30 -15.47 6.26
C LEU A 245 3.30 -16.31 7.06
N ARG A 246 4.51 -15.79 7.19
CA ARG A 246 5.57 -16.39 7.99
C ARG A 246 6.21 -15.36 8.89
N ALA A 247 6.53 -15.73 10.12
CA ALA A 247 7.32 -14.87 10.99
C ALA A 247 8.73 -14.67 10.40
N ALA A 248 9.29 -13.48 10.54
CA ALA A 248 10.62 -13.16 10.08
C ALA A 248 11.67 -14.01 10.80
N THR A 249 12.60 -14.60 10.03
CA THR A 249 13.65 -15.51 10.54
C THR A 249 15.05 -15.00 10.26
#